data_54c116f3290ca4311cdebcfb734c50db
#
_entry.id   54c116f3290ca4311cdebcfb734c50db
#
_cell.length_a   1.000
_cell.length_b   1.000
_cell.length_c   1.000
_cell.angle_alpha   90.00
_cell.angle_beta   90.00
_cell.angle_gamma   90.00
#
_symmetry.space_group_name_H-M   'P 1'
#
loop_
_entity.id
_entity.type
_entity.pdbx_description
1 polymer ?
#
loop_
_entity_poly.entity_id
_entity_poly.type
_entity_poly.pdbx_seq_one_letter_code
_entity_poly.pdbx_strand_id
1 'polypeptide(L)'
;MINVYICILEETEEMHLSSAASFLYIEVNLLCVLICGVILIRCLRSIDKRRKARYFCSMTICFEINFLCDLVWRIIDNHQASTPISLNYLINCLYFSAGTLGCYFWFMYAEISQGGWASRRQRNAWLVLLPALGLIGITIASCRTGWVFSIDENNRY
;
A
#
# COMPACT_ATOMS: atom_id res chain seq x y z
N MET A 1 -26.11 33.93 -21.01
CA MET A 1 -26.51 33.61 -19.63
C MET A 1 -26.75 32.11 -19.41
N ILE A 2 -27.51 31.41 -20.27
CA ILE A 2 -27.81 29.97 -20.09
C ILE A 2 -26.54 29.09 -20.08
N ASN A 3 -25.56 29.35 -20.99
CA ASN A 3 -24.32 28.55 -21.04
C ASN A 3 -23.43 28.69 -19.80
N VAL A 4 -23.46 29.82 -19.10
CA VAL A 4 -22.72 30.01 -17.86
C VAL A 4 -23.34 29.22 -16.71
N TYR A 5 -24.68 29.14 -16.68
CA TYR A 5 -25.42 28.35 -15.69
C TYR A 5 -25.18 26.84 -15.86
N ILE A 6 -25.13 26.36 -17.11
CA ILE A 6 -24.86 24.94 -17.41
C ILE A 6 -23.42 24.58 -16.99
N CYS A 7 -22.44 25.43 -17.29
CA CYS A 7 -21.04 25.20 -16.90
C CYS A 7 -20.86 25.18 -15.37
N ILE A 8 -21.56 26.04 -14.63
CA ILE A 8 -21.53 26.06 -13.16
C ILE A 8 -22.20 24.82 -12.55
N LEU A 9 -23.28 24.33 -13.17
CA LEU A 9 -23.96 23.10 -12.73
C LEU A 9 -23.08 21.86 -12.97
N GLU A 10 -22.42 21.76 -14.13
CA GLU A 10 -21.47 20.67 -14.43
C GLU A 10 -20.28 20.68 -13.47
N GLU A 11 -19.65 21.84 -13.20
CA GLU A 11 -18.57 21.96 -12.21
C GLU A 11 -19.00 21.58 -10.80
N THR A 12 -20.23 21.94 -10.38
CA THR A 12 -20.72 21.58 -9.05
C THR A 12 -21.05 20.08 -8.94
N GLU A 13 -21.59 19.44 -9.97
CA GLU A 13 -21.82 17.98 -9.98
C GLU A 13 -20.50 17.19 -9.97
N GLU A 14 -19.50 17.58 -10.75
CA GLU A 14 -18.19 16.94 -10.76
C GLU A 14 -17.48 17.08 -9.38
N MET A 15 -17.59 18.25 -8.75
CA MET A 15 -17.01 18.48 -7.43
C MET A 15 -17.70 17.63 -6.34
N HIS A 16 -19.03 17.50 -6.37
CA HIS A 16 -19.78 16.64 -5.46
C HIS A 16 -19.47 15.16 -5.66
N LEU A 17 -19.36 14.71 -6.92
CA LEU A 17 -19.01 13.33 -7.25
C LEU A 17 -17.59 12.98 -6.80
N SER A 18 -16.62 13.87 -7.02
CA SER A 18 -15.25 13.74 -6.56
C SER A 18 -15.14 13.67 -5.04
N SER A 19 -15.91 14.51 -4.33
CA SER A 19 -15.95 14.50 -2.86
C SER A 19 -16.55 13.19 -2.34
N ALA A 20 -17.66 12.72 -2.90
CA ALA A 20 -18.30 11.46 -2.51
C ALA A 20 -17.36 10.26 -2.75
N ALA A 21 -16.70 10.22 -3.90
CA ALA A 21 -15.72 9.17 -4.21
C ALA A 21 -14.55 9.17 -3.20
N SER A 22 -14.09 10.34 -2.78
CA SER A 22 -13.03 10.48 -1.77
C SER A 22 -13.45 9.94 -0.41
N PHE A 23 -14.67 10.25 0.04
CA PHE A 23 -15.21 9.71 1.30
C PHE A 23 -15.33 8.18 1.25
N LEU A 24 -15.89 7.66 0.17
CA LEU A 24 -16.05 6.21 -0.02
C LEU A 24 -14.70 5.48 -0.02
N TYR A 25 -13.68 6.06 -0.63
CA TYR A 25 -12.32 5.53 -0.62
C TYR A 25 -11.74 5.45 0.82
N ILE A 26 -11.92 6.50 1.62
CA ILE A 26 -11.46 6.52 3.02
C ILE A 26 -12.21 5.47 3.85
N GLU A 27 -13.53 5.38 3.70
CA GLU A 27 -14.35 4.40 4.42
C GLU A 27 -13.94 2.96 4.10
N VAL A 28 -13.73 2.64 2.83
CA VAL A 28 -13.29 1.29 2.40
C VAL A 28 -11.91 0.97 2.96
N ASN A 29 -10.94 1.89 2.87
CA ASN A 29 -9.60 1.65 3.43
C ASN A 29 -9.64 1.50 4.95
N LEU A 30 -10.44 2.30 5.66
CA LEU A 30 -10.62 2.16 7.11
C LEU A 30 -11.22 0.80 7.47
N LEU A 31 -12.21 0.33 6.71
CA LEU A 31 -12.78 -1.01 6.89
C LEU A 31 -11.72 -2.10 6.66
N CYS A 32 -10.89 -1.97 5.63
CA CYS A 32 -9.78 -2.89 5.36
C CYS A 32 -8.78 -2.92 6.52
N VAL A 33 -8.38 -1.77 7.07
CA VAL A 33 -7.52 -1.67 8.27
C VAL A 33 -8.16 -2.39 9.45
N LEU A 34 -9.44 -2.18 9.73
CA LEU A 34 -10.12 -2.86 10.83
C LEU A 34 -10.16 -4.39 10.65
N ILE A 35 -10.48 -4.85 9.44
CA ILE A 35 -10.52 -6.30 9.14
C ILE A 35 -9.13 -6.92 9.26
N CYS A 36 -8.10 -6.32 8.64
CA CYS A 36 -6.72 -6.78 8.72
C CYS A 36 -6.20 -6.75 10.16
N GLY A 37 -6.52 -5.70 10.94
CA GLY A 37 -6.17 -5.59 12.35
C GLY A 37 -6.77 -6.71 13.19
N VAL A 38 -8.05 -7.06 12.99
CA VAL A 38 -8.69 -8.20 13.68
C VAL A 38 -8.01 -9.52 13.31
N ILE A 39 -7.72 -9.73 12.03
CA ILE A 39 -7.01 -10.92 11.54
C ILE A 39 -5.62 -10.99 12.18
N LEU A 40 -4.89 -9.87 12.21
CA LEU A 40 -3.55 -9.77 12.78
C LEU A 40 -3.56 -10.09 14.29
N ILE A 41 -4.48 -9.54 15.05
CA ILE A 41 -4.62 -9.83 16.47
C ILE A 41 -4.88 -11.34 16.71
N ARG A 42 -5.73 -11.95 15.90
CA ARG A 42 -5.97 -13.40 15.96
C ARG A 42 -4.72 -14.20 15.59
N CYS A 43 -4.01 -13.80 14.53
CA CYS A 43 -2.76 -14.44 14.14
C CYS A 43 -1.70 -14.34 15.22
N LEU A 44 -1.50 -13.17 15.85
CA LEU A 44 -0.53 -12.95 16.91
C LEU A 44 -0.85 -13.77 18.17
N ARG A 45 -2.13 -13.91 18.52
CA ARG A 45 -2.57 -14.76 19.66
C ARG A 45 -2.44 -16.25 19.40
N SER A 46 -2.55 -16.66 18.12
CA SER A 46 -2.52 -18.05 17.67
C SER A 46 -1.19 -18.44 17.05
N ILE A 47 -0.09 -17.68 17.30
CA ILE A 47 1.23 -18.01 16.75
C ILE A 47 1.68 -19.38 17.23
N ASP A 48 1.17 -20.38 16.53
CA ASP A 48 1.78 -21.69 16.46
C ASP A 48 3.14 -21.52 15.78
N LYS A 49 4.18 -22.18 16.28
CA LYS A 49 5.56 -22.10 15.73
C LYS A 49 5.68 -22.57 14.28
N ARG A 50 4.56 -22.82 13.59
CA ARG A 50 4.49 -23.28 12.21
C ARG A 50 4.93 -22.19 11.26
N ARG A 51 5.86 -22.55 10.38
CA ARG A 51 6.42 -21.67 9.33
C ARG A 51 5.32 -20.97 8.51
N LYS A 52 4.24 -21.69 8.16
CA LYS A 52 3.09 -21.18 7.43
C LYS A 52 2.40 -20.00 8.14
N ALA A 53 2.17 -20.10 9.45
CA ALA A 53 1.52 -19.04 10.23
C ALA A 53 2.35 -17.75 10.24
N ARG A 54 3.68 -17.88 10.31
CA ARG A 54 4.57 -16.71 10.26
C ARG A 54 4.48 -15.97 8.93
N TYR A 55 4.50 -16.67 7.79
CA TYR A 55 4.37 -16.03 6.48
C TYR A 55 3.01 -15.37 6.31
N PHE A 56 1.93 -16.00 6.77
CA PHE A 56 0.59 -15.40 6.76
C PHE A 56 0.53 -14.13 7.60
N CYS A 57 1.08 -14.16 8.80
CA CYS A 57 1.13 -13.00 9.69
C CYS A 57 1.95 -11.85 9.08
N SER A 58 3.12 -12.15 8.49
CA SER A 58 3.97 -11.14 7.82
C SER A 58 3.25 -10.52 6.61
N MET A 59 2.54 -11.33 5.84
CA MET A 59 1.70 -10.86 4.72
C MET A 59 0.62 -9.89 5.21
N THR A 60 -0.10 -10.25 6.28
CA THR A 60 -1.17 -9.41 6.85
C THR A 60 -0.60 -8.09 7.37
N ILE A 61 0.59 -8.09 8.01
CA ILE A 61 1.28 -6.86 8.44
C ILE A 61 1.60 -5.96 7.24
N CYS A 62 2.08 -6.53 6.14
CA CYS A 62 2.38 -5.74 4.94
C CYS A 62 1.14 -5.10 4.34
N PHE A 63 0.01 -5.80 4.28
CA PHE A 63 -1.26 -5.24 3.81
C PHE A 63 -1.79 -4.17 4.75
N GLU A 64 -1.67 -4.36 6.06
CA GLU A 64 -2.04 -3.35 7.05
C GLU A 64 -1.26 -2.05 6.83
N ILE A 65 0.07 -2.16 6.63
CA ILE A 65 0.92 -1.00 6.32
C ILE A 65 0.47 -0.33 5.01
N ASN A 66 0.13 -1.09 3.98
CA ASN A 66 -0.35 -0.53 2.71
C ASN A 66 -1.63 0.29 2.90
N PHE A 67 -2.66 -0.27 3.56
CA PHE A 67 -3.91 0.46 3.79
C PHE A 67 -3.70 1.70 4.66
N LEU A 68 -2.82 1.64 5.66
CA LEU A 68 -2.45 2.81 6.46
C LEU A 68 -1.73 3.88 5.63
N CYS A 69 -0.82 3.49 4.74
CA CYS A 69 -0.15 4.40 3.81
C CYS A 69 -1.15 5.08 2.87
N ASP A 70 -2.14 4.34 2.36
CA ASP A 70 -3.21 4.88 1.52
C ASP A 70 -4.05 5.93 2.26
N LEU A 71 -4.41 5.66 3.52
CA LEU A 71 -5.14 6.63 4.35
C LEU A 71 -4.32 7.89 4.59
N VAL A 72 -3.04 7.74 4.95
CA VAL A 72 -2.14 8.88 5.19
C VAL A 72 -1.91 9.66 3.91
N TRP A 73 -1.72 8.97 2.78
CA TRP A 73 -1.55 9.62 1.48
C TRP A 73 -2.77 10.47 1.11
N ARG A 74 -3.98 9.99 1.40
CA ARG A 74 -5.22 10.75 1.17
C ARG A 74 -5.31 12.02 2.03
N ILE A 75 -4.82 11.96 3.27
CA ILE A 75 -4.74 13.13 4.15
C ILE A 75 -3.73 14.13 3.60
N ILE A 76 -2.57 13.65 3.11
CA ILE A 76 -1.54 14.49 2.49
C ILE A 76 -2.10 15.18 1.25
N ASP A 77 -2.80 14.46 0.39
CA ASP A 77 -3.39 14.99 -0.84
C ASP A 77 -4.37 16.15 -0.56
N ASN A 78 -5.15 16.04 0.51
CA ASN A 78 -6.06 17.12 0.96
C ASN A 78 -5.33 18.32 1.58
N HIS A 79 -4.07 18.18 2.03
CA HIS A 79 -3.29 19.21 2.74
C HIS A 79 -1.92 19.46 2.09
N GLN A 80 -1.81 19.36 0.76
CA GLN A 80 -0.56 19.42 0.00
C GLN A 80 0.32 20.62 0.39
N ALA A 81 -0.26 21.82 0.53
CA ALA A 81 0.49 23.05 0.79
C ALA A 81 1.18 23.09 2.18
N SER A 82 0.71 22.30 3.15
CA SER A 82 1.26 22.27 4.51
C SER A 82 2.11 21.04 4.81
N THR A 83 2.16 20.06 3.89
CA THR A 83 2.84 18.79 4.12
C THR A 83 4.25 18.81 3.52
N PRO A 84 5.29 18.42 4.28
CA PRO A 84 6.65 18.38 3.76
C PRO A 84 6.79 17.30 2.68
N ILE A 85 7.44 17.63 1.55
CA ILE A 85 7.68 16.73 0.41
C ILE A 85 8.37 15.43 0.85
N SER A 86 9.28 15.50 1.83
CA SER A 86 9.97 14.33 2.37
C SER A 86 9.03 13.29 2.98
N LEU A 87 7.93 13.73 3.60
CA LEU A 87 6.92 12.82 4.16
C LEU A 87 6.20 12.07 3.03
N ASN A 88 5.85 12.75 1.95
CA ASN A 88 5.22 12.14 0.80
C ASN A 88 6.14 11.08 0.15
N TYR A 89 7.44 11.38 -0.02
CA TYR A 89 8.42 10.39 -0.47
C TYR A 89 8.50 9.17 0.45
N LEU A 90 8.51 9.39 1.78
CA LEU A 90 8.56 8.31 2.77
C LEU A 90 7.34 7.39 2.68
N ILE A 91 6.13 7.97 2.61
CA ILE A 91 4.87 7.20 2.53
C ILE A 91 4.85 6.37 1.24
N ASN A 92 5.27 6.95 0.11
CA ASN A 92 5.34 6.22 -1.16
C ASN A 92 6.36 5.08 -1.12
N CYS A 93 7.56 5.30 -0.55
CA CYS A 93 8.54 4.24 -0.36
C CYS A 93 8.01 3.11 0.52
N LEU A 94 7.32 3.44 1.61
CA LEU A 94 6.69 2.45 2.49
C LEU A 94 5.59 1.67 1.77
N TYR A 95 4.71 2.36 1.03
CA TYR A 95 3.63 1.76 0.27
C TYR A 95 4.15 0.73 -0.73
N PHE A 96 5.05 1.12 -1.63
CA PHE A 96 5.59 0.20 -2.66
C PHE A 96 6.43 -0.92 -2.06
N SER A 97 7.19 -0.64 -1.00
CA SER A 97 8.00 -1.66 -0.32
C SER A 97 7.13 -2.68 0.42
N ALA A 98 6.10 -2.22 1.12
CA ALA A 98 5.15 -3.09 1.81
C ALA A 98 4.35 -3.95 0.82
N GLY A 99 3.90 -3.37 -0.31
CA GLY A 99 3.22 -4.11 -1.37
C GLY A 99 4.11 -5.21 -1.96
N THR A 100 5.36 -4.90 -2.26
CA THR A 100 6.34 -5.88 -2.78
C THR A 100 6.60 -7.01 -1.79
N LEU A 101 6.81 -6.69 -0.50
CA LEU A 101 6.98 -7.70 0.55
C LEU A 101 5.71 -8.50 0.79
N GLY A 102 4.54 -7.88 0.72
CA GLY A 102 3.25 -8.55 0.82
C GLY A 102 3.08 -9.63 -0.25
N CYS A 103 3.41 -9.31 -1.51
CA CYS A 103 3.42 -10.28 -2.61
C CYS A 103 4.41 -11.43 -2.37
N TYR A 104 5.63 -11.13 -1.89
CA TYR A 104 6.59 -12.16 -1.53
C TYR A 104 6.07 -13.09 -0.43
N PHE A 105 5.53 -12.55 0.67
CA PHE A 105 5.01 -13.34 1.77
C PHE A 105 3.77 -14.14 1.37
N TRP A 106 2.91 -13.58 0.52
CA TRP A 106 1.77 -14.30 -0.05
C TRP A 106 2.21 -15.49 -0.90
N PHE A 107 3.18 -15.28 -1.79
CA PHE A 107 3.76 -16.34 -2.61
C PHE A 107 4.35 -17.45 -1.73
N MET A 108 5.17 -17.10 -0.73
CA MET A 108 5.76 -18.07 0.19
C MET A 108 4.73 -18.83 1.02
N TYR A 109 3.65 -18.15 1.43
CA TYR A 109 2.52 -18.80 2.10
C TYR A 109 1.84 -19.83 1.20
N ALA A 110 1.57 -19.49 -0.05
CA ALA A 110 0.99 -20.39 -1.04
C ALA A 110 1.89 -21.61 -1.31
N GLU A 111 3.19 -21.37 -1.53
CA GLU A 111 4.20 -22.41 -1.74
C GLU A 111 4.30 -23.38 -0.56
N ILE A 112 4.29 -22.89 0.67
CA ILE A 112 4.30 -23.73 1.88
C ILE A 112 2.99 -24.52 1.98
N SER A 113 1.87 -23.94 1.59
CA SER A 113 0.57 -24.61 1.65
C SER A 113 0.45 -25.75 0.68
N GLN A 114 1.10 -25.65 -0.48
CA GLN A 114 1.09 -26.65 -1.56
C GLN A 114 2.28 -27.60 -1.52
N GLY A 115 3.24 -27.40 -0.59
CA GLY A 115 4.48 -28.18 -0.56
C GLY A 115 5.41 -27.93 -1.74
N GLY A 116 5.36 -26.72 -2.31
CA GLY A 116 6.06 -26.30 -3.50
C GLY A 116 7.59 -26.23 -3.32
N TRP A 117 8.28 -25.98 -4.44
CA TRP A 117 9.75 -25.98 -4.52
C TRP A 117 10.40 -24.93 -3.59
N ALA A 118 9.84 -23.73 -3.52
CA ALA A 118 10.40 -22.64 -2.73
C ALA A 118 10.33 -22.92 -1.21
N SER A 119 9.38 -23.78 -0.77
CA SER A 119 9.23 -24.11 0.64
C SER A 119 10.18 -25.21 1.12
N ARG A 120 10.69 -26.04 0.21
CA ARG A 120 11.49 -27.25 0.55
C ARG A 120 12.84 -26.94 1.17
N ARG A 121 13.51 -25.84 0.74
CA ARG A 121 14.80 -25.41 1.27
C ARG A 121 14.77 -23.91 1.57
N GLN A 122 15.39 -23.51 2.67
CA GLN A 122 15.52 -22.10 3.04
C GLN A 122 16.26 -21.29 1.96
N ARG A 123 17.24 -21.89 1.28
CA ARG A 123 17.95 -21.26 0.15
C ARG A 123 17.02 -20.87 -1.00
N ASN A 124 15.99 -21.69 -1.29
CA ASN A 124 15.03 -21.39 -2.35
C ASN A 124 14.16 -20.18 -1.99
N ALA A 125 13.80 -20.03 -0.71
CA ALA A 125 13.08 -18.85 -0.22
C ALA A 125 13.91 -17.56 -0.41
N TRP A 126 15.23 -17.62 -0.20
CA TRP A 126 16.12 -16.48 -0.45
C TRP A 126 16.21 -16.13 -1.94
N LEU A 127 16.24 -17.11 -2.84
CA LEU A 127 16.23 -16.85 -4.29
C LEU A 127 14.97 -16.13 -4.75
N VAL A 128 13.83 -16.50 -4.17
CA VAL A 128 12.55 -15.82 -4.45
C VAL A 128 12.49 -14.39 -3.84
N LEU A 129 13.24 -14.14 -2.77
CA LEU A 129 13.32 -12.81 -2.17
C LEU A 129 14.17 -11.83 -3.00
N LEU A 130 15.14 -12.30 -3.79
CA LEU A 130 16.04 -11.43 -4.57
C LEU A 130 15.31 -10.42 -5.48
N PRO A 131 14.32 -10.82 -6.32
CA PRO A 131 13.58 -9.85 -7.13
C PRO A 131 12.80 -8.84 -6.28
N ALA A 132 12.25 -9.26 -5.14
CA ALA A 132 11.57 -8.33 -4.23
C ALA A 132 12.54 -7.30 -3.64
N LEU A 133 13.72 -7.70 -3.22
CA LEU A 133 14.78 -6.79 -2.76
C LEU A 133 15.26 -5.85 -3.88
N GLY A 134 15.35 -6.35 -5.12
CA GLY A 134 15.66 -5.53 -6.29
C GLY A 134 14.62 -4.43 -6.53
N LEU A 135 13.34 -4.78 -6.49
CA LEU A 135 12.24 -3.81 -6.62
C LEU A 135 12.23 -2.78 -5.49
N ILE A 136 12.46 -3.20 -4.24
CA ILE A 136 12.57 -2.28 -3.11
C ILE A 136 13.77 -1.33 -3.30
N GLY A 137 14.90 -1.85 -3.76
CA GLY A 137 16.08 -1.03 -4.09
C GLY A 137 15.78 0.03 -5.14
N ILE A 138 15.08 -0.35 -6.22
CA ILE A 138 14.63 0.57 -7.27
C ILE A 138 13.65 1.61 -6.71
N THR A 139 12.71 1.19 -5.85
CA THR A 139 11.75 2.10 -5.19
C THR A 139 12.48 3.16 -4.34
N ILE A 140 13.46 2.75 -3.55
CA ILE A 140 14.27 3.69 -2.75
C ILE A 140 15.11 4.62 -3.64
N ALA A 141 15.70 4.08 -4.71
CA ALA A 141 16.44 4.88 -5.69
C ALA A 141 15.54 5.89 -6.41
N SER A 142 14.24 5.59 -6.54
CA SER A 142 13.25 6.47 -7.19
C SER A 142 13.09 7.82 -6.48
N CYS A 143 13.38 7.90 -5.19
CA CYS A 143 13.42 9.20 -4.47
C CYS A 143 14.40 10.20 -5.10
N ARG A 144 15.39 9.72 -5.87
CA ARG A 144 16.37 10.57 -6.57
C ARG A 144 16.24 10.50 -8.08
N THR A 145 15.81 9.38 -8.62
CA THR A 145 15.78 9.10 -10.08
C THR A 145 14.42 9.36 -10.71
N GLY A 146 13.35 9.34 -9.93
CA GLY A 146 11.98 9.47 -10.43
C GLY A 146 11.47 8.27 -11.26
N TRP A 147 12.15 7.11 -11.21
CA TRP A 147 11.82 5.96 -12.09
C TRP A 147 10.49 5.28 -11.78
N VAL A 148 10.12 5.16 -10.52
CA VAL A 148 8.88 4.51 -10.09
C VAL A 148 7.82 5.56 -9.79
N PHE A 149 8.21 6.63 -9.13
CA PHE A 149 7.36 7.78 -8.83
C PHE A 149 8.22 9.05 -8.74
N SER A 150 7.63 10.17 -9.13
CA SER A 150 8.20 11.50 -8.96
C SER A 150 7.17 12.41 -8.30
N ILE A 151 7.62 13.30 -7.42
CA ILE A 151 6.77 14.26 -6.72
C ILE A 151 7.25 15.63 -7.15
N ASP A 152 6.33 16.46 -7.67
CA ASP A 152 6.61 17.82 -8.11
C ASP A 152 6.86 18.77 -6.91
N GLU A 153 7.42 19.94 -7.16
CA GLU A 153 7.64 21.00 -6.15
C GLU A 153 6.35 21.40 -5.43
N ASN A 154 5.20 21.23 -6.08
CA ASN A 154 3.87 21.46 -5.51
C ASN A 154 3.33 20.26 -4.72
N ASN A 155 4.16 19.27 -4.41
CA ASN A 155 3.78 18.04 -3.68
C ASN A 155 2.73 17.18 -4.39
N ARG A 156 2.67 17.24 -5.74
CA ARG A 156 1.77 16.45 -6.60
C ARG A 156 2.52 15.30 -7.28
N TYR A 157 1.76 14.23 -7.55
CA TYR A 157 2.18 13.10 -8.39
C TYR A 157 2.22 13.47 -9.86
#